data_f9f31e3760016e4212e3f60bd08d9840
#
_entry.id   f9f31e3760016e4212e3f60bd08d9840
#
_cell.length_a   1.000
_cell.length_b   1.000
_cell.length_c   1.000
_cell.angle_alpha   90.00
_cell.angle_beta   90.00
_cell.angle_gamma   90.00
#
_symmetry.space_group_name_H-M   'P 1'
#
loop_
_entity.id
_entity.type
_entity.pdbx_description
1 polymer ?
#
loop_
_entity_poly.entity_id
_entity_poly.type
_entity_poly.pdbx_seq_one_letter_code
_entity_poly.pdbx_strand_id
1 'polypeptide(L)'
;DLMNDLMSLGIHRIWKEQFLDWMAPRETHHLLDLAGGTGDIGLNFLKRGGGITTIADLNFKMLSTGQKKITNKKFNQRLNWINCNGEKLPFNDEEFDLVSISFGLRNVTEKDVALGEIYRVLKKGGRFMCLEFSKVNISSLSVLYRFWSNNVIPFLGEKVSGNRKNYEYLIESIK
;
A
#
# COMPACT_ATOMS: atom_id res chain seq x y z
N ASP A 1 4.60 8.87 1.29
CA ASP A 1 5.14 8.65 2.66
C ASP A 1 4.88 9.81 3.62
N LEU A 2 5.09 11.08 3.19
CA LEU A 2 4.86 12.24 4.07
C LEU A 2 3.47 12.27 4.72
N MET A 3 2.43 11.93 3.96
CA MET A 3 1.07 11.85 4.46
C MET A 3 0.93 10.77 5.54
N ASN A 4 1.50 9.59 5.30
CA ASN A 4 1.51 8.50 6.28
C ASN A 4 2.37 8.83 7.52
N ASP A 5 3.48 9.57 7.33
CA ASP A 5 4.31 10.08 8.43
C ASP A 5 3.50 11.00 9.36
N LEU A 6 2.74 11.95 8.79
CA LEU A 6 1.89 12.86 9.57
C LEU A 6 0.74 12.13 10.28
N MET A 7 0.10 11.16 9.60
CA MET A 7 -1.02 10.40 10.18
C MET A 7 -0.61 9.51 11.34
N SER A 8 0.58 8.91 11.26
CA SER A 8 1.04 7.90 12.20
C SER A 8 2.19 8.35 13.08
N LEU A 9 2.61 9.63 13.00
CA LEU A 9 3.85 10.11 13.64
C LEU A 9 5.07 9.24 13.31
N GLY A 10 5.11 8.72 12.07
CA GLY A 10 6.19 7.86 11.57
C GLY A 10 6.05 6.37 11.96
N ILE A 11 5.10 6.00 12.80
CA ILE A 11 4.89 4.59 13.26
C ILE A 11 4.56 3.67 12.08
N HIS A 12 3.94 4.17 10.99
CA HIS A 12 3.64 3.38 9.79
C HIS A 12 4.88 2.66 9.22
N ARG A 13 6.08 3.17 9.47
CA ARG A 13 7.34 2.54 9.02
C ARG A 13 7.57 1.23 9.76
N ILE A 14 7.31 1.21 11.07
CA ILE A 14 7.38 -0.02 11.90
C ILE A 14 6.31 -1.00 11.44
N TRP A 15 5.10 -0.52 11.14
CA TRP A 15 4.02 -1.38 10.63
C TRP A 15 4.38 -2.01 9.27
N LYS A 16 5.03 -1.26 8.36
CA LYS A 16 5.52 -1.80 7.09
C LYS A 16 6.58 -2.88 7.29
N GLU A 17 7.52 -2.68 8.22
CA GLU A 17 8.52 -3.69 8.56
C GLU A 17 7.86 -4.98 9.07
N GLN A 18 6.94 -4.87 10.02
CA GLN A 18 6.20 -6.00 10.57
C GLN A 18 5.29 -6.66 9.53
N PHE A 19 4.68 -5.89 8.65
CA PHE A 19 3.89 -6.38 7.53
C PHE A 19 4.72 -7.24 6.58
N LEU A 20 5.94 -6.81 6.27
CA LEU A 20 6.90 -7.59 5.48
C LEU A 20 7.39 -8.85 6.20
N ASP A 21 7.57 -8.81 7.53
CA ASP A 21 7.90 -10.01 8.32
C ASP A 21 6.77 -11.04 8.24
N TRP A 22 5.51 -10.61 8.34
CA TRP A 22 4.35 -11.50 8.20
C TRP A 22 4.17 -12.05 6.78
N MET A 23 4.63 -11.34 5.75
CA MET A 23 4.66 -11.86 4.38
C MET A 23 5.57 -13.08 4.27
N ALA A 24 6.59 -13.20 5.14
CA ALA A 24 7.61 -14.24 5.10
C ALA A 24 8.15 -14.45 3.68
N PRO A 25 8.87 -13.46 3.11
CA PRO A 25 9.32 -13.49 1.72
C PRO A 25 10.14 -14.75 1.41
N ARG A 26 9.87 -15.38 0.25
CA ARG A 26 10.64 -16.52 -0.26
C ARG A 26 10.93 -16.30 -1.73
N GLU A 27 12.06 -16.81 -2.20
CA GLU A 27 12.49 -16.67 -3.59
C GLU A 27 11.50 -17.29 -4.59
N THR A 28 10.73 -18.28 -4.16
CA THR A 28 9.69 -18.93 -4.97
C THR A 28 8.37 -18.18 -5.02
N HIS A 29 8.17 -17.15 -4.17
CA HIS A 29 6.93 -16.40 -4.12
C HIS A 29 6.83 -15.37 -5.23
N HIS A 30 5.69 -15.31 -5.89
CA HIS A 30 5.27 -14.21 -6.76
C HIS A 30 4.32 -13.30 -5.99
N LEU A 31 4.75 -12.05 -5.74
CA LEU A 31 3.96 -11.03 -5.05
C LEU A 31 3.27 -10.09 -6.06
N LEU A 32 1.98 -9.85 -5.88
CA LEU A 32 1.28 -8.68 -6.42
C LEU A 32 1.17 -7.62 -5.32
N ASP A 33 1.85 -6.47 -5.50
CA ASP A 33 1.73 -5.29 -4.63
C ASP A 33 0.71 -4.32 -5.28
N LEU A 34 -0.56 -4.47 -4.90
CA LEU A 34 -1.68 -3.72 -5.46
C LEU A 34 -1.82 -2.37 -4.76
N ALA A 35 -2.09 -1.30 -5.52
CA ALA A 35 -1.95 0.09 -5.08
C ALA A 35 -0.54 0.38 -4.53
N GLY A 36 0.47 -0.26 -5.15
CA GLY A 36 1.86 -0.25 -4.68
C GLY A 36 2.59 1.07 -4.88
N GLY A 37 2.02 2.02 -5.61
CA GLY A 37 2.53 3.37 -5.78
C GLY A 37 3.96 3.41 -6.34
N THR A 38 4.89 3.86 -5.52
CA THR A 38 6.33 3.91 -5.88
C THR A 38 7.07 2.60 -5.60
N GLY A 39 6.37 1.53 -5.22
CA GLY A 39 6.90 0.19 -5.06
C GLY A 39 7.70 -0.07 -3.78
N ASP A 40 7.42 0.67 -2.72
CA ASP A 40 8.15 0.56 -1.45
C ASP A 40 8.02 -0.85 -0.83
N ILE A 41 6.81 -1.40 -0.74
CA ILE A 41 6.57 -2.76 -0.23
C ILE A 41 7.21 -3.80 -1.15
N GLY A 42 6.92 -3.72 -2.46
CA GLY A 42 7.45 -4.67 -3.44
C GLY A 42 8.97 -4.73 -3.47
N LEU A 43 9.64 -3.57 -3.41
CA LEU A 43 11.10 -3.50 -3.37
C LEU A 43 11.68 -4.09 -2.07
N ASN A 44 11.07 -3.80 -0.92
CA ASN A 44 11.52 -4.32 0.37
C ASN A 44 11.25 -5.83 0.50
N PHE A 45 10.16 -6.33 -0.12
CA PHE A 45 9.92 -7.76 -0.25
C PHE A 45 11.09 -8.47 -0.99
N LEU A 46 11.54 -7.91 -2.13
CA LEU A 46 12.70 -8.45 -2.86
C LEU A 46 13.99 -8.40 -2.04
N LYS A 47 14.25 -7.29 -1.32
CA LYS A 47 15.45 -7.14 -0.46
C LYS A 47 15.50 -8.19 0.65
N ARG A 48 14.35 -8.67 1.11
CA ARG A 48 14.19 -9.71 2.13
C ARG A 48 14.20 -11.13 1.56
N GLY A 49 14.61 -11.31 0.30
CA GLY A 49 14.70 -12.62 -0.34
C GLY A 49 13.42 -13.09 -1.02
N GLY A 50 12.46 -12.20 -1.22
CA GLY A 50 11.26 -12.49 -2.01
C GLY A 50 11.57 -12.78 -3.47
N GLY A 51 10.62 -13.40 -4.17
CA GLY A 51 10.71 -13.78 -5.58
C GLY A 51 10.35 -12.64 -6.53
N ILE A 52 9.65 -12.95 -7.62
CA ILE A 52 9.16 -11.96 -8.59
C ILE A 52 8.09 -11.08 -7.92
N THR A 53 8.13 -9.78 -8.21
CA THR A 53 7.16 -8.83 -7.67
C THR A 53 6.53 -8.02 -8.78
N THR A 54 5.21 -8.01 -8.84
CA THR A 54 4.44 -7.15 -9.74
C THR A 54 3.84 -6.01 -8.92
N ILE A 55 4.22 -4.77 -9.23
CA ILE A 55 3.70 -3.55 -8.62
C ILE A 55 2.61 -3.02 -9.55
N ALA A 56 1.39 -2.98 -9.05
CA ALA A 56 0.22 -2.53 -9.80
C ALA A 56 -0.41 -1.30 -9.13
N ASP A 57 -0.68 -0.26 -9.91
CA ASP A 57 -1.31 0.96 -9.40
C ASP A 57 -2.12 1.66 -10.51
N LEU A 58 -3.22 2.30 -10.13
CA LEU A 58 -4.01 3.13 -11.05
C LEU A 58 -3.26 4.41 -11.45
N ASN A 59 -2.37 4.90 -10.60
CA ASN A 59 -1.62 6.14 -10.80
C ASN A 59 -0.29 5.89 -11.52
N PHE A 60 -0.31 6.01 -12.85
CA PHE A 60 0.87 5.87 -13.71
C PHE A 60 2.07 6.74 -13.27
N LYS A 61 1.83 7.96 -12.77
CA LYS A 61 2.90 8.85 -12.31
C LYS A 61 3.65 8.28 -11.11
N MET A 62 2.94 7.63 -10.20
CA MET A 62 3.54 6.95 -9.05
C MET A 62 4.42 5.79 -9.50
N LEU A 63 3.91 4.90 -10.36
CA LEU A 63 4.68 3.79 -10.94
C LEU A 63 5.94 4.28 -11.65
N SER A 64 5.80 5.26 -12.54
CA SER A 64 6.91 5.86 -13.28
C SER A 64 7.98 6.48 -12.37
N THR A 65 7.55 7.10 -11.26
CA THR A 65 8.46 7.65 -10.25
C THR A 65 9.21 6.54 -9.51
N GLY A 66 8.52 5.46 -9.15
CA GLY A 66 9.10 4.29 -8.50
C GLY A 66 10.14 3.60 -9.38
N GLN A 67 9.77 3.34 -10.62
CA GLN A 67 10.64 2.69 -11.61
C GLN A 67 11.96 3.44 -11.82
N LYS A 68 11.90 4.78 -11.90
CA LYS A 68 13.10 5.62 -12.05
C LYS A 68 14.02 5.62 -10.84
N LYS A 69 13.50 5.37 -9.64
CA LYS A 69 14.30 5.32 -8.40
C LYS A 69 15.09 4.02 -8.24
N ILE A 70 14.68 2.96 -8.93
CA ILE A 70 15.34 1.66 -8.79
C ILE A 70 16.49 1.55 -9.77
N THR A 71 17.69 1.82 -9.27
CA THR A 71 18.93 1.78 -10.05
C THR A 71 19.60 0.40 -10.05
N ASN A 72 19.25 -0.47 -9.10
CA ASN A 72 19.84 -1.80 -8.98
C ASN A 72 19.26 -2.74 -10.04
N LYS A 73 20.08 -3.11 -11.03
CA LYS A 73 19.72 -4.01 -12.13
C LYS A 73 19.16 -5.36 -11.67
N LYS A 74 19.69 -5.94 -10.57
CA LYS A 74 19.26 -7.22 -10.03
C LYS A 74 17.80 -7.18 -9.56
N PHE A 75 17.39 -6.10 -8.91
CA PHE A 75 15.98 -5.93 -8.49
C PHE A 75 15.09 -5.57 -9.67
N ASN A 76 15.60 -4.73 -10.60
CA ASN A 76 14.81 -4.29 -11.75
C ASN A 76 14.37 -5.45 -12.66
N GLN A 77 15.18 -6.50 -12.77
CA GLN A 77 14.84 -7.72 -13.54
C GLN A 77 13.73 -8.57 -12.89
N ARG A 78 13.44 -8.34 -11.60
CA ARG A 78 12.44 -9.10 -10.83
C ARG A 78 11.21 -8.26 -10.47
N LEU A 79 11.15 -7.01 -10.95
CA LEU A 79 10.06 -6.07 -10.74
C LEU A 79 9.30 -5.83 -12.05
N ASN A 80 8.01 -6.12 -12.04
CA ASN A 80 7.07 -5.75 -13.08
C ASN A 80 6.25 -4.55 -12.63
N TRP A 81 5.97 -3.62 -13.53
CA TRP A 81 5.20 -2.40 -13.25
C TRP A 81 4.00 -2.35 -14.16
N ILE A 82 2.81 -2.42 -13.59
CA ILE A 82 1.55 -2.51 -14.35
C ILE A 82 0.62 -1.38 -13.93
N ASN A 83 0.19 -0.58 -14.90
CA ASN A 83 -0.83 0.42 -14.67
C ASN A 83 -2.21 -0.20 -14.90
N CYS A 84 -2.97 -0.42 -13.84
CA CYS A 84 -4.30 -1.02 -13.92
C CYS A 84 -5.22 -0.56 -12.79
N ASN A 85 -6.52 -0.83 -12.98
CA ASN A 85 -7.53 -0.69 -11.93
C ASN A 85 -7.60 -1.99 -11.12
N GLY A 86 -7.57 -1.89 -9.79
CA GLY A 86 -7.71 -3.02 -8.86
C GLY A 86 -9.05 -3.76 -8.96
N GLU A 87 -10.06 -3.12 -9.52
CA GLU A 87 -11.39 -3.69 -9.76
C GLU A 87 -11.46 -4.52 -11.07
N LYS A 88 -10.38 -4.52 -11.86
CA LYS A 88 -10.23 -5.31 -13.10
C LYS A 88 -8.75 -5.59 -13.34
N LEU A 89 -8.25 -6.66 -12.76
CA LEU A 89 -6.84 -7.01 -12.83
C LEU A 89 -6.50 -7.75 -14.13
N PRO A 90 -5.48 -7.29 -14.90
CA PRO A 90 -5.09 -7.90 -16.16
C PRO A 90 -4.17 -9.12 -15.94
N PHE A 91 -4.52 -9.98 -15.01
CA PHE A 91 -3.76 -11.17 -14.62
C PHE A 91 -4.63 -12.42 -14.74
N ASN A 92 -3.98 -13.58 -14.89
CA ASN A 92 -4.67 -14.87 -14.93
C ASN A 92 -5.17 -15.25 -13.53
N ASP A 93 -6.10 -16.21 -13.51
CA ASP A 93 -6.52 -16.85 -12.28
C ASP A 93 -5.33 -17.60 -11.65
N GLU A 94 -5.27 -17.62 -10.32
CA GLU A 94 -4.27 -18.38 -9.56
C GLU A 94 -2.80 -18.07 -9.95
N GLU A 95 -2.48 -16.80 -10.22
CA GLU A 95 -1.14 -16.38 -10.68
C GLU A 95 -0.18 -16.05 -9.51
N PHE A 96 -0.69 -15.50 -8.39
CA PHE A 96 0.12 -14.96 -7.32
C PHE A 96 0.09 -15.80 -6.04
N ASP A 97 1.25 -15.94 -5.38
CA ASP A 97 1.34 -16.57 -4.06
C ASP A 97 0.91 -15.62 -2.95
N LEU A 98 1.14 -14.32 -3.16
CA LEU A 98 0.82 -13.24 -2.23
C LEU A 98 0.21 -12.06 -2.99
N VAL A 99 -0.82 -11.46 -2.40
CA VAL A 99 -1.31 -10.13 -2.82
C VAL A 99 -1.24 -9.21 -1.60
N SER A 100 -0.64 -8.04 -1.76
CA SER A 100 -0.60 -7.00 -0.72
C SER A 100 -1.32 -5.72 -1.16
N ILE A 101 -1.97 -5.06 -0.21
CA ILE A 101 -2.38 -3.66 -0.32
C ILE A 101 -1.92 -2.94 0.94
N SER A 102 -1.15 -1.85 0.76
CA SER A 102 -0.68 -1.03 1.86
C SER A 102 -1.15 0.41 1.72
N PHE A 103 -2.04 0.85 2.61
CA PHE A 103 -2.65 2.19 2.66
C PHE A 103 -3.38 2.60 1.37
N GLY A 104 -3.92 1.62 0.64
CA GLY A 104 -4.56 1.81 -0.65
C GLY A 104 -6.02 1.38 -0.73
N LEU A 105 -6.45 0.43 0.12
CA LEU A 105 -7.79 -0.17 0.03
C LEU A 105 -8.92 0.86 0.24
N ARG A 106 -8.70 1.87 1.09
CA ARG A 106 -9.67 2.95 1.31
C ARG A 106 -9.99 3.76 0.05
N ASN A 107 -9.06 3.79 -0.92
CA ASN A 107 -9.21 4.55 -2.16
C ASN A 107 -9.89 3.76 -3.29
N VAL A 108 -10.14 2.46 -3.08
CA VAL A 108 -10.87 1.62 -4.03
C VAL A 108 -12.36 1.94 -3.96
N THR A 109 -12.99 2.16 -5.10
CA THR A 109 -14.40 2.53 -5.19
C THR A 109 -15.29 1.33 -4.87
N GLU A 110 -15.12 0.24 -5.62
CA GLU A 110 -15.89 -1.01 -5.49
C GLU A 110 -15.04 -2.07 -4.78
N LYS A 111 -14.98 -1.98 -3.44
CA LYS A 111 -14.10 -2.85 -2.63
C LYS A 111 -14.41 -4.32 -2.80
N ASP A 112 -15.67 -4.71 -2.88
CA ASP A 112 -16.08 -6.11 -3.04
C ASP A 112 -15.64 -6.66 -4.40
N VAL A 113 -15.71 -5.84 -5.46
CA VAL A 113 -15.21 -6.20 -6.79
C VAL A 113 -13.69 -6.41 -6.75
N ALA A 114 -12.97 -5.48 -6.14
CA ALA A 114 -11.51 -5.59 -6.03
C ALA A 114 -11.08 -6.80 -5.18
N LEU A 115 -11.79 -7.10 -4.09
CA LEU A 115 -11.54 -8.29 -3.28
C LEU A 115 -11.84 -9.58 -4.05
N GLY A 116 -12.86 -9.58 -4.91
CA GLY A 116 -13.15 -10.68 -5.83
C GLY A 116 -12.01 -10.91 -6.84
N GLU A 117 -11.47 -9.83 -7.42
CA GLU A 117 -10.32 -9.90 -8.32
C GLU A 117 -9.05 -10.39 -7.60
N ILE A 118 -8.78 -9.90 -6.37
CA ILE A 118 -7.69 -10.38 -5.54
C ILE A 118 -7.82 -11.88 -5.28
N TYR A 119 -9.02 -12.35 -4.93
CA TYR A 119 -9.28 -13.76 -4.71
C TYR A 119 -9.05 -14.60 -5.98
N ARG A 120 -9.50 -14.10 -7.15
CA ARG A 120 -9.34 -14.77 -8.45
C ARG A 120 -7.87 -14.97 -8.81
N VAL A 121 -7.04 -13.93 -8.63
CA VAL A 121 -5.62 -13.98 -9.03
C VAL A 121 -4.72 -14.69 -8.02
N LEU A 122 -5.22 -14.95 -6.79
CA LEU A 122 -4.48 -15.69 -5.78
C LEU A 122 -4.50 -17.20 -6.07
N LYS A 123 -3.34 -17.82 -5.98
CA LYS A 123 -3.23 -19.30 -6.00
C LYS A 123 -3.98 -19.92 -4.82
N LYS A 124 -4.37 -21.17 -4.95
CA LYS A 124 -4.87 -21.96 -3.82
C LYS A 124 -3.83 -22.02 -2.71
N GLY A 125 -4.23 -21.61 -1.49
CA GLY A 125 -3.30 -21.45 -0.37
C GLY A 125 -2.48 -20.17 -0.38
N GLY A 126 -2.66 -19.30 -1.38
CA GLY A 126 -2.10 -17.97 -1.41
C GLY A 126 -2.70 -17.06 -0.33
N ARG A 127 -2.02 -15.97 0.00
CA ARG A 127 -2.43 -15.07 1.08
C ARG A 127 -2.67 -13.66 0.58
N PHE A 128 -3.81 -13.08 0.96
CA PHE A 128 -4.05 -11.64 0.87
C PHE A 128 -3.64 -10.96 2.18
N MET A 129 -2.91 -9.87 2.08
CA MET A 129 -2.45 -9.08 3.22
C MET A 129 -2.79 -7.61 3.01
N CYS A 130 -3.47 -7.04 3.98
CA CYS A 130 -3.90 -5.64 3.96
C CYS A 130 -3.31 -4.89 5.14
N LEU A 131 -2.61 -3.79 4.86
CA LEU A 131 -2.16 -2.82 5.85
C LEU A 131 -2.92 -1.51 5.63
N GLU A 132 -3.79 -1.15 6.57
CA GLU A 132 -4.62 0.05 6.42
C GLU A 132 -4.82 0.76 7.77
N PHE A 133 -5.04 2.07 7.72
CA PHE A 133 -5.46 2.82 8.89
C PHE A 133 -6.86 2.39 9.32
N SER A 134 -7.04 2.24 10.63
CA SER A 134 -8.31 1.88 11.23
C SER A 134 -8.70 2.87 12.33
N LYS A 135 -9.96 2.84 12.73
CA LYS A 135 -10.46 3.66 13.83
C LYS A 135 -9.76 3.28 15.14
N VAL A 136 -9.41 4.31 15.93
CA VAL A 136 -8.86 4.10 17.27
C VAL A 136 -10.01 3.80 18.23
N ASN A 137 -10.13 2.55 18.67
CA ASN A 137 -11.21 2.08 19.54
C ASN A 137 -10.94 2.29 21.04
N ILE A 138 -9.80 2.85 21.42
CA ILE A 138 -9.44 3.13 22.82
C ILE A 138 -9.97 4.51 23.19
N SER A 139 -10.95 4.58 24.08
CA SER A 139 -11.71 5.79 24.41
C SER A 139 -10.83 6.99 24.80
N SER A 140 -9.80 6.81 25.61
CA SER A 140 -8.89 7.88 26.03
C SER A 140 -7.97 8.37 24.90
N LEU A 141 -7.49 7.47 24.04
CA LEU A 141 -6.67 7.78 22.88
C LEU A 141 -7.49 8.35 21.71
N SER A 142 -8.76 7.95 21.57
CA SER A 142 -9.61 8.40 20.49
C SER A 142 -9.90 9.90 20.50
N VAL A 143 -9.99 10.51 21.68
CA VAL A 143 -10.19 11.97 21.85
C VAL A 143 -8.94 12.73 21.42
N LEU A 144 -7.77 12.28 21.89
CA LEU A 144 -6.49 12.90 21.54
C LEU A 144 -6.17 12.73 20.03
N TYR A 145 -6.41 11.53 19.49
CA TYR A 145 -6.21 11.26 18.07
C TYR A 145 -7.18 12.05 17.18
N ARG A 146 -8.44 12.22 17.59
CA ARG A 146 -9.40 13.08 16.87
C ARG A 146 -8.97 14.54 16.86
N PHE A 147 -8.49 15.06 18.00
CA PHE A 147 -7.94 16.41 18.02
C PHE A 147 -6.74 16.55 17.08
N TRP A 148 -5.80 15.62 17.14
CA TRP A 148 -4.64 15.56 16.26
C TRP A 148 -5.04 15.49 14.78
N SER A 149 -5.90 14.54 14.43
CA SER A 149 -6.31 14.31 13.03
C SER A 149 -7.12 15.48 12.45
N ASN A 150 -8.04 16.08 13.23
CA ASN A 150 -8.91 17.11 12.68
C ASN A 150 -8.28 18.51 12.66
N ASN A 151 -7.32 18.79 13.54
CA ASN A 151 -6.76 20.14 13.68
C ASN A 151 -5.28 20.22 13.27
N VAL A 152 -4.47 19.27 13.70
CA VAL A 152 -3.01 19.35 13.49
C VAL A 152 -2.61 18.84 12.12
N ILE A 153 -3.13 17.69 11.68
CA ILE A 153 -2.77 17.10 10.38
C ILE A 153 -3.11 18.02 9.20
N PRO A 154 -4.33 18.62 9.08
CA PRO A 154 -4.63 19.52 7.96
C PRO A 154 -3.76 20.76 7.97
N PHE A 155 -3.47 21.33 9.15
CA PHE A 155 -2.63 22.51 9.30
C PHE A 155 -1.17 22.23 8.88
N LEU A 156 -0.59 21.11 9.33
CA LEU A 156 0.76 20.71 8.93
C LEU A 156 0.80 20.33 7.44
N GLY A 157 -0.23 19.63 6.96
CA GLY A 157 -0.37 19.24 5.57
C GLY A 157 -0.40 20.45 4.63
N GLU A 158 -1.11 21.51 5.00
CA GLU A 158 -1.15 22.77 4.27
C GLU A 158 0.23 23.43 4.20
N LYS A 159 0.95 23.51 5.34
CA LYS A 159 2.29 24.12 5.39
C LYS A 159 3.36 23.35 4.62
N VAL A 160 3.27 22.03 4.59
CA VAL A 160 4.33 21.17 4.02
C VAL A 160 4.07 20.82 2.56
N SER A 161 2.82 20.58 2.17
CA SER A 161 2.46 20.16 0.81
C SER A 161 1.65 21.18 0.01
N GLY A 162 1.21 22.27 0.65
CA GLY A 162 0.36 23.27 0.03
C GLY A 162 -1.06 22.80 -0.30
N ASN A 163 -1.49 21.63 0.16
CA ASN A 163 -2.77 21.03 -0.21
C ASN A 163 -3.53 20.44 0.99
N ARG A 164 -4.29 21.30 1.68
CA ARG A 164 -5.13 20.96 2.82
C ARG A 164 -6.21 19.94 2.50
N LYS A 165 -6.83 20.03 1.31
CA LYS A 165 -7.95 19.15 0.91
C LYS A 165 -7.59 17.67 0.87
N ASN A 166 -6.38 17.33 0.45
CA ASN A 166 -5.92 15.94 0.42
C ASN A 166 -5.84 15.32 1.81
N TYR A 167 -5.53 16.11 2.83
CA TYR A 167 -5.46 15.65 4.22
C TYR A 167 -6.84 15.56 4.87
N GLU A 168 -7.76 16.46 4.54
CA GLU A 168 -9.16 16.39 4.94
C GLU A 168 -9.83 15.13 4.36
N TYR A 169 -9.65 14.86 3.06
CA TYR A 169 -10.11 13.62 2.43
C TYR A 169 -9.55 12.37 3.12
N LEU A 170 -8.27 12.36 3.45
CA LEU A 170 -7.63 11.23 4.12
C LEU A 170 -8.31 10.94 5.47
N ILE A 171 -8.57 11.98 6.27
CA ILE A 171 -9.23 11.84 7.58
C ILE A 171 -10.66 11.31 7.42
N GLU A 172 -11.38 11.77 6.41
CA GLU A 172 -12.75 11.31 6.12
C GLU A 172 -12.77 9.85 5.66
N SER A 173 -11.78 9.42 4.87
CA SER A 173 -11.70 8.06 4.35
C SER A 173 -11.43 6.98 5.42
N ILE A 174 -11.05 7.38 6.63
CA ILE A 174 -10.77 6.48 7.77
C ILE A 174 -11.96 6.41 8.75
N LYS A 175 -12.93 7.34 8.65
CA LYS A 175 -14.14 7.35 9.47
C LYS A 175 -15.11 6.25 9.06
#